data_ae8752e5abfdccea929dfd957d1e9e56
#
_entry.id   ae8752e5abfdccea929dfd957d1e9e56
#
_cell.length_a   1.000
_cell.length_b   1.000
_cell.length_c   1.000
_cell.angle_alpha   90.00
_cell.angle_beta   90.00
_cell.angle_gamma   90.00
#
_symmetry.space_group_name_H-M   'P 1'
#
loop_
_entity.id
_entity.type
_entity.pdbx_description
1 polymer ?
#
loop_
_entity_poly.entity_id
_entity_poly.type
_entity_poly.pdbx_seq_one_letter_code
_entity_poly.pdbx_strand_id
1 'polypeptide(L)'
;MAENLVNTFVTQVIENSDYEELDRIYLTNKVFTLVGEGVADVETDSSELIDLKDQLLQAGVKAGSVGELNEEQDIIGAQLMDLITPRPSVVNRNFWDTYKSNPEQAIADFYAQSKRNDYVKVKAIAQNIAYKAPTKYGDLEITINLSKPEKDPKAIAAAKNAVASDYPKCQLCMENEGYLGRINHPARSNHRVVRFQMEDKEWGFQYSPYAYFNEHSIFFYGKHEPMHISPLTFGRLLTIVEAFPGYFAGSNADLPIVGGSILTHEHYQGGRHTFPMEVAGIKEKVSFDGYSDVEAGIVNWPMSVLRLRSEDKGRLIALATKILNCWRGYSDEKAGVLAESDGQPHHTITPIARRKDGKFELDLVLRDNQTSEEYPDGIYHPHKDVQHIKKENIGLIEVMGLAILPPRLKTELKDVEDYLLGQGNQVAPIHQEWADELKAQNPNITAEEVTEVVRQSVADIFARVLEDAGVYKSDNEGLNNFKAFVNFVNLAD
;
A
#
# COMPACT_ATOMS: atom_id res chain seq x y z
N MET A 1 -33.27 -7.90 -22.70
CA MET A 1 -33.11 -8.90 -23.78
C MET A 1 -31.61 -9.10 -23.89
N ALA A 2 -31.18 -10.35 -24.06
CA ALA A 2 -29.75 -10.62 -24.26
C ALA A 2 -29.28 -9.91 -25.53
N GLU A 3 -28.13 -9.28 -25.48
CA GLU A 3 -27.53 -8.53 -26.57
C GLU A 3 -26.19 -9.19 -26.96
N ASN A 4 -25.70 -8.90 -28.13
CA ASN A 4 -24.41 -9.42 -28.56
C ASN A 4 -23.27 -8.81 -27.75
N LEU A 5 -22.47 -9.64 -27.10
CA LEU A 5 -21.41 -9.24 -26.16
C LEU A 5 -20.39 -8.27 -26.79
N VAL A 6 -19.89 -8.59 -27.99
CA VAL A 6 -18.89 -7.74 -28.67
C VAL A 6 -19.50 -6.39 -29.03
N ASN A 7 -20.73 -6.40 -29.58
CA ASN A 7 -21.40 -5.14 -29.95
C ASN A 7 -21.71 -4.27 -28.72
N THR A 8 -22.14 -4.86 -27.62
CA THR A 8 -22.40 -4.15 -26.36
C THR A 8 -21.12 -3.54 -25.79
N PHE A 9 -20.02 -4.31 -25.78
CA PHE A 9 -18.71 -3.80 -25.34
C PHE A 9 -18.24 -2.63 -26.23
N VAL A 10 -18.33 -2.76 -27.56
CA VAL A 10 -17.95 -1.70 -28.50
C VAL A 10 -18.83 -0.45 -28.31
N THR A 11 -20.13 -0.61 -28.04
CA THR A 11 -21.00 0.51 -27.69
C THR A 11 -20.51 1.23 -26.46
N GLN A 12 -20.17 0.49 -25.40
CA GLN A 12 -19.61 1.07 -24.18
C GLN A 12 -18.24 1.75 -24.41
N VAL A 13 -17.41 1.24 -25.32
CA VAL A 13 -16.16 1.90 -25.70
C VAL A 13 -16.44 3.25 -26.36
N ILE A 14 -17.37 3.33 -27.31
CA ILE A 14 -17.74 4.58 -28.00
C ILE A 14 -18.30 5.61 -26.99
N GLU A 15 -19.20 5.19 -26.11
CA GLU A 15 -19.82 6.07 -25.10
C GLU A 15 -18.84 6.62 -24.06
N ASN A 16 -17.69 5.94 -23.82
CA ASN A 16 -16.72 6.28 -22.79
C ASN A 16 -15.35 6.73 -23.32
N SER A 17 -15.24 7.06 -24.61
CA SER A 17 -13.98 7.47 -25.24
C SER A 17 -14.19 8.55 -26.29
N ASP A 18 -13.12 8.93 -27.01
CA ASP A 18 -13.18 9.85 -28.14
C ASP A 18 -13.52 9.14 -29.46
N TYR A 19 -13.85 7.84 -29.45
CA TYR A 19 -14.33 7.13 -30.65
C TYR A 19 -15.78 7.49 -30.97
N GLU A 20 -16.11 7.43 -32.24
CA GLU A 20 -17.45 7.76 -32.78
C GLU A 20 -18.11 6.51 -33.38
N GLU A 21 -19.39 6.60 -33.72
CA GLU A 21 -20.15 5.48 -34.31
C GLU A 21 -19.51 4.98 -35.64
N LEU A 22 -18.83 5.86 -36.38
CA LEU A 22 -18.08 5.48 -37.57
C LEU A 22 -16.93 4.51 -37.30
N ASP A 23 -16.42 4.48 -36.08
CA ASP A 23 -15.31 3.63 -35.63
C ASP A 23 -15.77 2.22 -35.21
N ARG A 24 -17.08 1.94 -35.17
CA ARG A 24 -17.64 0.67 -34.67
C ARG A 24 -17.00 -0.56 -35.28
N ILE A 25 -16.90 -0.61 -36.63
CA ILE A 25 -16.31 -1.76 -37.33
C ILE A 25 -14.82 -1.92 -36.98
N TYR A 26 -14.10 -0.79 -36.94
CA TYR A 26 -12.70 -0.79 -36.53
C TYR A 26 -12.51 -1.33 -35.09
N LEU A 27 -13.33 -0.88 -34.14
CA LEU A 27 -13.29 -1.35 -32.75
C LEU A 27 -13.68 -2.83 -32.65
N THR A 28 -14.71 -3.28 -33.38
CA THR A 28 -15.11 -4.69 -33.44
C THR A 28 -13.93 -5.58 -33.88
N ASN A 29 -13.23 -5.17 -34.94
CA ASN A 29 -12.05 -5.89 -35.43
C ASN A 29 -10.88 -5.86 -34.38
N LYS A 30 -10.72 -4.78 -33.65
CA LYS A 30 -9.76 -4.72 -32.52
C LYS A 30 -10.10 -5.71 -31.42
N VAL A 31 -11.37 -5.81 -31.03
CA VAL A 31 -11.83 -6.78 -30.04
C VAL A 31 -11.58 -8.21 -30.53
N PHE A 32 -11.94 -8.54 -31.76
CA PHE A 32 -11.67 -9.86 -32.36
C PHE A 32 -10.17 -10.18 -32.44
N THR A 33 -9.33 -9.21 -32.69
CA THR A 33 -7.87 -9.40 -32.66
C THR A 33 -7.39 -9.84 -31.28
N LEU A 34 -8.02 -9.34 -30.21
CA LEU A 34 -7.63 -9.62 -28.82
C LEU A 34 -8.22 -10.93 -28.28
N VAL A 35 -9.50 -11.21 -28.53
CA VAL A 35 -10.21 -12.34 -27.94
C VAL A 35 -10.60 -13.42 -28.95
N GLY A 36 -10.30 -13.23 -30.24
CA GLY A 36 -10.62 -14.17 -31.32
C GLY A 36 -12.05 -14.01 -31.88
N GLU A 37 -12.28 -14.44 -33.13
CA GLU A 37 -13.59 -14.37 -33.77
C GLU A 37 -14.59 -15.42 -33.19
N GLY A 38 -14.13 -16.42 -32.46
CA GLY A 38 -14.97 -17.42 -31.83
C GLY A 38 -15.96 -16.88 -30.77
N VAL A 39 -15.84 -15.59 -30.39
CA VAL A 39 -16.76 -14.91 -29.48
C VAL A 39 -17.90 -14.15 -30.17
N ALA A 40 -18.00 -14.20 -31.51
CA ALA A 40 -18.91 -13.37 -32.32
C ALA A 40 -20.39 -13.55 -31.98
N ASP A 41 -20.79 -14.77 -31.57
CA ASP A 41 -22.20 -15.11 -31.29
C ASP A 41 -22.50 -15.18 -29.77
N VAL A 42 -21.59 -14.70 -28.91
CA VAL A 42 -21.80 -14.71 -27.46
C VAL A 42 -22.76 -13.58 -27.08
N GLU A 43 -23.74 -13.90 -26.26
CA GLU A 43 -24.73 -12.95 -25.74
C GLU A 43 -24.38 -12.52 -24.31
N THR A 44 -24.87 -11.34 -23.91
CA THR A 44 -24.74 -10.75 -22.57
C THR A 44 -26.05 -10.08 -22.15
N ASP A 45 -26.29 -10.01 -20.86
CA ASP A 45 -27.30 -9.19 -20.20
C ASP A 45 -26.69 -8.02 -19.38
N SER A 46 -25.38 -7.92 -19.37
CA SER A 46 -24.65 -6.82 -18.70
C SER A 46 -24.46 -5.63 -19.64
N SER A 47 -24.47 -4.44 -19.05
CA SER A 47 -24.05 -3.18 -19.67
C SER A 47 -22.79 -2.58 -19.02
N GLU A 48 -22.30 -3.19 -17.93
CA GLU A 48 -21.17 -2.69 -17.19
C GLU A 48 -19.85 -3.07 -17.88
N LEU A 49 -19.04 -2.07 -18.22
CA LEU A 49 -17.84 -2.21 -19.05
C LEU A 49 -16.85 -3.27 -18.52
N ILE A 50 -16.59 -3.29 -17.20
CA ILE A 50 -15.68 -4.26 -16.58
C ILE A 50 -16.27 -5.68 -16.64
N ASP A 51 -17.60 -5.83 -16.50
CA ASP A 51 -18.27 -7.13 -16.65
C ASP A 51 -18.19 -7.64 -18.08
N LEU A 52 -18.41 -6.76 -19.05
CA LEU A 52 -18.29 -7.09 -20.47
C LEU A 52 -16.86 -7.52 -20.83
N LYS A 53 -15.83 -6.82 -20.32
CA LYS A 53 -14.43 -7.22 -20.47
C LYS A 53 -14.18 -8.62 -19.88
N ASP A 54 -14.66 -8.89 -18.66
CA ASP A 54 -14.51 -10.19 -18.02
C ASP A 54 -15.19 -11.32 -18.81
N GLN A 55 -16.40 -11.07 -19.35
CA GLN A 55 -17.11 -12.03 -20.19
C GLN A 55 -16.39 -12.28 -21.53
N LEU A 56 -15.81 -11.23 -22.16
CA LEU A 56 -14.99 -11.37 -23.37
C LEU A 56 -13.77 -12.26 -23.11
N LEU A 57 -13.06 -12.08 -21.99
CA LEU A 57 -11.92 -12.90 -21.62
C LEU A 57 -12.34 -14.37 -21.40
N GLN A 58 -13.41 -14.61 -20.64
CA GLN A 58 -13.94 -15.96 -20.42
C GLN A 58 -14.37 -16.66 -21.70
N ALA A 59 -15.04 -15.92 -22.60
CA ALA A 59 -15.43 -16.43 -23.90
C ALA A 59 -14.21 -16.77 -24.77
N GLY A 60 -13.18 -15.91 -24.77
CA GLY A 60 -11.92 -16.15 -25.48
C GLY A 60 -11.15 -17.37 -24.94
N VAL A 61 -11.10 -17.54 -23.62
CA VAL A 61 -10.51 -18.76 -23.00
C VAL A 61 -11.28 -20.00 -23.43
N LYS A 62 -12.60 -19.95 -23.37
CA LYS A 62 -13.46 -21.08 -23.79
C LYS A 62 -13.31 -21.43 -25.26
N ALA A 63 -13.09 -20.42 -26.11
CA ALA A 63 -12.84 -20.58 -27.54
C ALA A 63 -11.38 -20.98 -27.87
N GLY A 64 -10.48 -20.99 -26.89
CA GLY A 64 -9.06 -21.32 -27.06
C GLY A 64 -8.22 -20.20 -27.69
N SER A 65 -8.73 -18.99 -27.80
CA SER A 65 -8.03 -17.82 -28.37
C SER A 65 -7.33 -16.95 -27.31
N VAL A 66 -7.70 -17.10 -26.03
CA VAL A 66 -7.07 -16.49 -24.87
C VAL A 66 -6.49 -17.59 -23.97
N GLY A 67 -5.30 -17.38 -23.41
CA GLY A 67 -4.66 -18.35 -22.52
C GLY A 67 -5.39 -18.51 -21.18
N GLU A 68 -5.13 -19.61 -20.50
CA GLU A 68 -5.78 -19.95 -19.22
C GLU A 68 -5.12 -19.25 -18.01
N LEU A 69 -3.85 -18.79 -18.15
CA LEU A 69 -3.15 -18.13 -17.06
C LEU A 69 -3.71 -16.74 -16.79
N ASN A 70 -3.83 -16.38 -15.53
CA ASN A 70 -4.31 -15.05 -15.12
C ASN A 70 -3.48 -13.92 -15.74
N GLU A 71 -2.16 -14.09 -15.84
CA GLU A 71 -1.26 -13.11 -16.45
C GLU A 71 -1.53 -12.91 -17.94
N GLU A 72 -1.91 -13.97 -18.66
CA GLU A 72 -2.29 -13.88 -20.09
C GLU A 72 -3.62 -13.14 -20.25
N GLN A 73 -4.59 -13.45 -19.38
CA GLN A 73 -5.89 -12.78 -19.36
C GLN A 73 -5.74 -11.30 -18.95
N ASP A 74 -4.89 -10.98 -17.99
CA ASP A 74 -4.59 -9.60 -17.58
C ASP A 74 -4.01 -8.78 -18.74
N ILE A 75 -3.13 -9.38 -19.56
CA ILE A 75 -2.56 -8.72 -20.75
C ILE A 75 -3.65 -8.34 -21.75
N ILE A 76 -4.54 -9.27 -22.07
CA ILE A 76 -5.65 -9.02 -23.00
C ILE A 76 -6.67 -8.04 -22.39
N GLY A 77 -7.02 -8.24 -21.12
CA GLY A 77 -7.94 -7.36 -20.39
C GLY A 77 -7.47 -5.91 -20.33
N ALA A 78 -6.17 -5.69 -20.07
CA ALA A 78 -5.59 -4.35 -20.06
C ALA A 78 -5.63 -3.70 -21.46
N GLN A 79 -5.45 -4.46 -22.55
CA GLN A 79 -5.56 -3.96 -23.91
C GLN A 79 -7.01 -3.62 -24.30
N LEU A 80 -8.00 -4.44 -23.87
CA LEU A 80 -9.42 -4.11 -24.05
C LEU A 80 -9.77 -2.79 -23.38
N MET A 81 -9.31 -2.61 -22.12
CA MET A 81 -9.58 -1.40 -21.35
C MET A 81 -8.76 -0.19 -21.81
N ASP A 82 -7.67 -0.40 -22.54
CA ASP A 82 -6.92 0.69 -23.18
C ASP A 82 -7.74 1.40 -24.28
N LEU A 83 -8.71 0.73 -24.89
CA LEU A 83 -9.60 1.33 -25.90
C LEU A 83 -10.41 2.53 -25.35
N ILE A 84 -10.71 2.55 -24.05
CA ILE A 84 -11.38 3.69 -23.39
C ILE A 84 -10.41 4.63 -22.67
N THR A 85 -9.12 4.31 -22.65
CA THR A 85 -8.14 5.06 -21.88
C THR A 85 -7.50 6.16 -22.71
N PRO A 86 -7.67 7.45 -22.35
CA PRO A 86 -7.07 8.54 -23.11
C PRO A 86 -5.54 8.41 -23.15
N ARG A 87 -4.93 8.94 -24.23
CA ARG A 87 -3.47 8.94 -24.38
C ARG A 87 -2.80 9.73 -23.24
N PRO A 88 -1.56 9.41 -22.85
CA PRO A 88 -0.82 10.11 -21.78
C PRO A 88 -0.82 11.63 -21.88
N SER A 89 -0.64 12.16 -23.10
CA SER A 89 -0.65 13.61 -23.34
C SER A 89 -2.02 14.27 -23.10
N VAL A 90 -3.12 13.54 -23.33
CA VAL A 90 -4.48 14.02 -23.07
C VAL A 90 -4.75 13.99 -21.58
N VAL A 91 -4.41 12.88 -20.90
CA VAL A 91 -4.56 12.76 -19.44
C VAL A 91 -3.80 13.87 -18.70
N ASN A 92 -2.54 14.10 -19.06
CA ASN A 92 -1.73 15.13 -18.43
C ASN A 92 -2.26 16.55 -18.68
N ARG A 93 -2.67 16.85 -19.92
CA ARG A 93 -3.28 18.15 -20.24
C ARG A 93 -4.55 18.38 -19.44
N ASN A 94 -5.48 17.41 -19.45
CA ASN A 94 -6.75 17.55 -18.75
C ASN A 94 -6.55 17.69 -17.24
N PHE A 95 -5.64 16.88 -16.66
CA PHE A 95 -5.31 16.98 -15.25
C PHE A 95 -4.81 18.38 -14.87
N TRP A 96 -3.79 18.87 -15.58
CA TRP A 96 -3.18 20.17 -15.24
C TRP A 96 -4.07 21.38 -15.61
N ASP A 97 -4.91 21.27 -16.61
CA ASP A 97 -5.87 22.32 -16.94
C ASP A 97 -6.96 22.44 -15.86
N THR A 98 -7.49 21.32 -15.37
CA THR A 98 -8.44 21.30 -14.25
C THR A 98 -7.75 21.73 -12.95
N TYR A 99 -6.53 21.24 -12.70
CA TYR A 99 -5.76 21.54 -11.49
C TYR A 99 -5.54 23.04 -11.26
N LYS A 100 -5.35 23.83 -12.30
CA LYS A 100 -5.17 25.29 -12.20
C LYS A 100 -6.31 25.98 -11.46
N SER A 101 -7.54 25.51 -11.60
CA SER A 101 -8.73 26.07 -10.99
C SER A 101 -9.26 25.26 -9.80
N ASN A 102 -9.09 23.93 -9.83
CA ASN A 102 -9.59 23.02 -8.81
C ASN A 102 -8.70 21.77 -8.71
N PRO A 103 -7.65 21.79 -7.85
CA PRO A 103 -6.79 20.64 -7.64
C PRO A 103 -7.51 19.38 -7.18
N GLU A 104 -8.52 19.50 -6.30
CA GLU A 104 -9.28 18.36 -5.80
C GLU A 104 -10.08 17.68 -6.91
N GLN A 105 -10.66 18.46 -7.83
CA GLN A 105 -11.39 17.91 -8.97
C GLN A 105 -10.45 17.19 -9.95
N ALA A 106 -9.28 17.74 -10.23
CA ALA A 106 -8.29 17.10 -11.09
C ALA A 106 -7.88 15.71 -10.55
N ILE A 107 -7.65 15.62 -9.24
CA ILE A 107 -7.31 14.38 -8.56
C ILE A 107 -8.49 13.39 -8.63
N ALA A 108 -9.71 13.86 -8.34
CA ALA A 108 -10.92 13.03 -8.38
C ALA A 108 -11.20 12.48 -9.79
N ASP A 109 -11.03 13.30 -10.83
CA ASP A 109 -11.23 12.91 -12.24
C ASP A 109 -10.21 11.84 -12.66
N PHE A 110 -8.94 12.01 -12.29
CA PHE A 110 -7.89 11.02 -12.59
C PHE A 110 -8.13 9.70 -11.84
N TYR A 111 -8.61 9.76 -10.59
CA TYR A 111 -8.99 8.55 -9.86
C TYR A 111 -10.21 7.86 -10.47
N ALA A 112 -11.24 8.62 -10.85
CA ALA A 112 -12.42 8.10 -11.53
C ALA A 112 -12.05 7.40 -12.86
N GLN A 113 -11.16 8.03 -13.66
CA GLN A 113 -10.63 7.42 -14.89
C GLN A 113 -9.90 6.11 -14.60
N SER A 114 -9.03 6.09 -13.58
CA SER A 114 -8.22 4.91 -13.21
C SER A 114 -9.07 3.74 -12.69
N LYS A 115 -10.26 4.02 -12.14
CA LYS A 115 -11.26 3.01 -11.78
C LYS A 115 -12.06 2.53 -12.98
N ARG A 116 -12.54 3.46 -13.82
CA ARG A 116 -13.37 3.16 -15.00
C ARG A 116 -12.63 2.28 -16.00
N ASN A 117 -11.35 2.52 -16.22
CA ASN A 117 -10.53 1.74 -17.15
C ASN A 117 -9.95 0.45 -16.53
N ASP A 118 -10.45 0.03 -15.36
CA ASP A 118 -10.00 -1.18 -14.65
C ASP A 118 -8.49 -1.22 -14.35
N TYR A 119 -7.82 -0.06 -14.30
CA TYR A 119 -6.44 -0.01 -13.80
C TYR A 119 -6.42 -0.21 -12.28
N VAL A 120 -7.27 0.52 -11.54
CA VAL A 120 -7.59 0.21 -10.15
C VAL A 120 -8.62 -0.92 -10.14
N LYS A 121 -8.24 -2.08 -9.60
CA LYS A 121 -9.00 -3.33 -9.64
C LYS A 121 -10.17 -3.33 -8.64
N VAL A 122 -11.16 -2.45 -8.87
CA VAL A 122 -12.27 -2.21 -7.93
C VAL A 122 -13.05 -3.47 -7.54
N LYS A 123 -13.31 -4.38 -8.51
CA LYS A 123 -14.00 -5.65 -8.23
C LYS A 123 -13.19 -6.56 -7.31
N ALA A 124 -11.89 -6.70 -7.56
CA ALA A 124 -11.02 -7.51 -6.73
C ALA A 124 -10.87 -6.89 -5.34
N ILE A 125 -10.71 -5.57 -5.24
CA ILE A 125 -10.62 -4.83 -3.97
C ILE A 125 -11.90 -5.01 -3.14
N ALA A 126 -13.08 -5.02 -3.77
CA ALA A 126 -14.35 -5.23 -3.07
C ALA A 126 -14.48 -6.62 -2.42
N GLN A 127 -13.65 -7.59 -2.76
CA GLN A 127 -13.60 -8.91 -2.13
C GLN A 127 -12.80 -8.94 -0.83
N ASN A 128 -12.00 -7.91 -0.56
CA ASN A 128 -11.22 -7.83 0.67
C ASN A 128 -12.14 -7.88 1.90
N ILE A 129 -11.68 -8.57 2.94
CA ILE A 129 -12.36 -8.56 4.23
C ILE A 129 -11.72 -7.45 5.05
N ALA A 130 -12.47 -6.38 5.30
CA ALA A 130 -11.99 -5.22 6.03
C ALA A 130 -12.90 -4.91 7.24
N TYR A 131 -12.29 -4.62 8.39
CA TYR A 131 -13.01 -4.23 9.60
C TYR A 131 -12.10 -3.38 10.50
N LYS A 132 -12.71 -2.74 11.51
CA LYS A 132 -12.00 -2.04 12.58
C LYS A 132 -12.24 -2.77 13.89
N ALA A 133 -11.24 -2.77 14.76
CA ALA A 133 -11.38 -3.33 16.10
C ALA A 133 -10.65 -2.45 17.12
N PRO A 134 -11.25 -2.22 18.31
CA PRO A 134 -10.68 -1.39 19.35
C PRO A 134 -9.45 -2.07 19.98
N THR A 135 -8.45 -1.26 20.28
CA THR A 135 -7.25 -1.69 21.01
C THR A 135 -6.87 -0.63 22.03
N LYS A 136 -5.88 -0.90 22.87
CA LYS A 136 -5.35 0.11 23.81
C LYS A 136 -4.72 1.34 23.14
N TYR A 137 -4.50 1.28 21.80
CA TYR A 137 -3.95 2.38 20.99
C TYR A 137 -5.02 3.07 20.13
N GLY A 138 -6.29 2.72 20.29
CA GLY A 138 -7.40 3.12 19.46
C GLY A 138 -7.84 2.02 18.50
N ASP A 139 -8.77 2.33 17.60
CA ASP A 139 -9.30 1.37 16.64
C ASP A 139 -8.25 1.11 15.55
N LEU A 140 -7.75 -0.12 15.46
CA LEU A 140 -6.91 -0.56 14.34
C LEU A 140 -7.77 -1.00 13.16
N GLU A 141 -7.24 -0.83 11.96
CA GLU A 141 -7.87 -1.26 10.72
C GLU A 141 -7.24 -2.58 10.26
N ILE A 142 -8.08 -3.57 9.98
CA ILE A 142 -7.64 -4.91 9.56
C ILE A 142 -8.18 -5.19 8.18
N THR A 143 -7.31 -5.59 7.26
CA THR A 143 -7.69 -6.03 5.91
C THR A 143 -7.06 -7.37 5.60
N ILE A 144 -7.88 -8.40 5.35
CA ILE A 144 -7.44 -9.62 4.69
C ILE A 144 -7.49 -9.35 3.20
N ASN A 145 -6.32 -9.29 2.59
CA ASN A 145 -6.18 -8.86 1.20
C ASN A 145 -6.43 -10.04 0.23
N LEU A 146 -7.60 -10.04 -0.39
CA LEU A 146 -8.02 -10.99 -1.40
C LEU A 146 -7.89 -10.45 -2.83
N SER A 147 -7.55 -9.16 -2.98
CA SER A 147 -7.52 -8.49 -4.27
C SER A 147 -6.34 -8.86 -5.14
N LYS A 148 -5.22 -9.27 -4.53
CA LYS A 148 -4.03 -9.71 -5.25
C LYS A 148 -4.03 -11.24 -5.31
N PRO A 149 -4.28 -11.84 -6.48
CA PRO A 149 -4.29 -13.30 -6.60
C PRO A 149 -2.94 -13.90 -6.23
N GLU A 150 -2.97 -15.04 -5.55
CA GLU A 150 -1.78 -15.85 -5.36
C GLU A 150 -1.31 -16.36 -6.72
N LYS A 151 0.01 -16.41 -6.91
CA LYS A 151 0.56 -16.90 -8.16
C LYS A 151 0.31 -18.40 -8.29
N ASP A 152 -0.36 -18.80 -9.37
CA ASP A 152 -0.52 -20.20 -9.76
C ASP A 152 0.87 -20.87 -9.88
N PRO A 153 1.08 -22.10 -9.40
CA PRO A 153 2.31 -22.86 -9.64
C PRO A 153 2.73 -22.94 -11.12
N LYS A 154 1.76 -23.03 -12.04
CA LYS A 154 2.02 -22.98 -13.50
C LYS A 154 2.59 -21.63 -13.94
N ALA A 155 2.03 -20.52 -13.41
CA ALA A 155 2.52 -19.17 -13.69
C ALA A 155 3.94 -18.96 -13.11
N ILE A 156 4.22 -19.50 -11.92
CA ILE A 156 5.58 -19.47 -11.34
C ILE A 156 6.57 -20.23 -12.23
N ALA A 157 6.19 -21.42 -12.72
CA ALA A 157 7.03 -22.20 -13.63
C ALA A 157 7.24 -21.50 -14.98
N ALA A 158 6.20 -20.92 -15.56
CA ALA A 158 6.28 -20.13 -16.79
C ALA A 158 7.17 -18.90 -16.63
N ALA A 159 7.06 -18.20 -15.48
CA ALA A 159 7.89 -17.02 -15.18
C ALA A 159 9.39 -17.35 -15.07
N LYS A 160 9.75 -18.55 -14.55
CA LYS A 160 11.15 -19.02 -14.49
C LYS A 160 11.75 -19.23 -15.89
N ASN A 161 10.94 -19.60 -16.85
CA ASN A 161 11.35 -19.86 -18.23
C ASN A 161 11.18 -18.63 -19.15
N ALA A 162 10.66 -17.52 -18.62
CA ALA A 162 10.48 -16.29 -19.39
C ALA A 162 11.83 -15.65 -19.73
N VAL A 163 11.88 -15.04 -20.93
CA VAL A 163 13.05 -14.31 -21.37
C VAL A 163 13.34 -13.16 -20.38
N ALA A 164 14.57 -13.08 -19.91
CA ALA A 164 15.02 -11.97 -19.07
C ALA A 164 14.90 -10.65 -19.85
N SER A 165 14.33 -9.63 -19.20
CA SER A 165 14.19 -8.31 -19.79
C SER A 165 14.33 -7.25 -18.69
N ASP A 166 15.14 -6.23 -18.95
CA ASP A 166 15.30 -5.06 -18.08
C ASP A 166 14.36 -3.90 -18.48
N TYR A 167 13.36 -4.16 -19.31
CA TYR A 167 12.39 -3.17 -19.73
C TYR A 167 10.96 -3.64 -19.47
N PRO A 168 10.23 -2.91 -18.62
CA PRO A 168 10.71 -1.91 -17.65
C PRO A 168 11.61 -2.56 -16.57
N LYS A 169 12.54 -1.78 -15.99
CA LYS A 169 13.45 -2.30 -14.93
C LYS A 169 12.70 -2.72 -13.66
N CYS A 170 11.68 -1.97 -13.26
CA CYS A 170 10.81 -2.32 -12.14
C CYS A 170 9.38 -1.81 -12.38
N GLN A 171 8.46 -2.15 -11.47
CA GLN A 171 7.04 -1.81 -11.58
C GLN A 171 6.74 -0.31 -11.39
N LEU A 172 7.71 0.51 -10.99
CA LEU A 172 7.59 1.96 -10.79
C LEU A 172 8.24 2.80 -11.88
N CYS A 173 8.95 2.19 -12.85
CA CYS A 173 9.55 2.94 -13.96
C CYS A 173 8.47 3.56 -14.86
N MET A 174 8.75 4.77 -15.41
CA MET A 174 7.86 5.46 -16.36
C MET A 174 7.50 4.59 -17.56
N GLU A 175 8.39 3.70 -17.96
CA GLU A 175 8.22 2.74 -19.07
C GLU A 175 7.07 1.75 -18.86
N ASN A 176 6.48 1.70 -17.67
CA ASN A 176 5.26 0.92 -17.43
C ASN A 176 4.02 1.57 -18.07
N GLU A 177 4.02 2.87 -18.35
CA GLU A 177 2.87 3.54 -18.94
C GLU A 177 2.60 3.01 -20.35
N GLY A 178 1.47 2.30 -20.52
CA GLY A 178 1.11 1.66 -21.78
C GLY A 178 1.86 0.35 -22.08
N TYR A 179 2.65 -0.17 -21.14
CA TYR A 179 3.42 -1.41 -21.33
C TYR A 179 2.49 -2.63 -21.45
N LEU A 180 2.74 -3.47 -22.46
CA LEU A 180 1.89 -4.64 -22.73
C LEU A 180 1.82 -5.62 -21.54
N GLY A 181 2.93 -5.78 -20.84
CA GLY A 181 3.06 -6.83 -19.86
C GLY A 181 3.69 -8.12 -20.40
N ARG A 182 4.01 -9.02 -19.50
CA ARG A 182 4.51 -10.38 -19.78
C ARG A 182 4.29 -11.26 -18.54
N ILE A 183 4.48 -12.55 -18.67
CA ILE A 183 4.21 -13.53 -17.57
C ILE A 183 4.87 -13.15 -16.23
N ASN A 184 6.03 -12.51 -16.25
CA ASN A 184 6.77 -12.11 -15.05
C ASN A 184 6.75 -10.58 -14.79
N HIS A 185 5.95 -9.81 -15.53
CA HIS A 185 5.78 -8.37 -15.32
C HIS A 185 4.34 -7.94 -15.62
N PRO A 186 3.68 -7.18 -14.74
CA PRO A 186 2.25 -6.86 -14.87
C PRO A 186 1.90 -6.15 -16.17
N ALA A 187 0.70 -6.43 -16.69
CA ALA A 187 0.09 -5.70 -17.77
C ALA A 187 -0.22 -4.25 -17.38
N ARG A 188 0.04 -3.30 -18.27
CA ARG A 188 -0.05 -1.86 -18.02
C ARG A 188 -0.57 -1.07 -19.24
N SER A 189 -1.21 -1.72 -20.23
CA SER A 189 -1.73 -1.04 -21.42
C SER A 189 -2.67 0.11 -21.05
N ASN A 190 -3.55 -0.09 -20.08
CA ASN A 190 -4.50 0.89 -19.55
C ASN A 190 -3.94 1.78 -18.43
N HIS A 191 -2.65 1.68 -18.13
CA HIS A 191 -2.00 2.50 -17.11
C HIS A 191 -1.64 3.88 -17.63
N ARG A 192 -1.88 4.92 -16.80
CA ARG A 192 -1.49 6.31 -17.09
C ARG A 192 -0.81 6.95 -15.88
N VAL A 193 0.08 7.87 -16.16
CA VAL A 193 0.88 8.61 -15.18
C VAL A 193 0.68 10.11 -15.38
N VAL A 194 0.31 10.80 -14.33
CA VAL A 194 0.37 12.28 -14.29
C VAL A 194 1.81 12.67 -13.95
N ARG A 195 2.43 13.46 -14.82
CA ARG A 195 3.81 13.92 -14.68
C ARG A 195 3.85 15.31 -14.10
N PHE A 196 4.75 15.53 -13.17
CA PHE A 196 4.96 16.83 -12.54
C PHE A 196 6.44 17.08 -12.24
N GLN A 197 6.78 18.31 -11.90
CA GLN A 197 8.15 18.69 -11.54
C GLN A 197 8.24 18.88 -10.02
N MET A 198 9.27 18.31 -9.42
CA MET A 198 9.66 18.57 -8.03
C MET A 198 11.18 18.68 -7.97
N GLU A 199 11.70 19.79 -7.45
CA GLU A 199 13.15 20.08 -7.43
C GLU A 199 13.81 20.05 -8.83
N ASP A 200 13.14 20.60 -9.84
CA ASP A 200 13.57 20.58 -11.25
C ASP A 200 13.79 19.15 -11.83
N LYS A 201 13.16 18.15 -11.20
CA LYS A 201 13.20 16.75 -11.60
C LYS A 201 11.80 16.27 -11.97
N GLU A 202 11.73 15.36 -12.95
CA GLU A 202 10.47 14.75 -13.34
C GLU A 202 10.05 13.68 -12.34
N TRP A 203 8.78 13.74 -11.92
CA TRP A 203 8.11 12.78 -11.05
C TRP A 203 6.83 12.30 -11.68
N GLY A 204 6.43 11.07 -11.36
CA GLY A 204 5.16 10.49 -11.73
C GLY A 204 4.22 10.38 -10.55
N PHE A 205 2.94 10.61 -10.80
CA PHE A 205 1.84 10.34 -9.90
C PHE A 205 0.91 9.30 -10.55
N GLN A 206 0.64 8.22 -9.83
CA GLN A 206 -0.24 7.13 -10.26
C GLN A 206 -0.99 6.55 -9.07
N TYR A 207 -2.06 5.79 -9.32
CA TYR A 207 -2.72 5.00 -8.28
C TYR A 207 -2.16 3.59 -8.18
N SER A 208 -2.31 2.96 -7.01
CA SER A 208 -2.04 1.55 -6.83
C SER A 208 -3.17 0.73 -7.46
N PRO A 209 -2.88 -0.27 -8.31
CA PRO A 209 -3.92 -1.10 -8.90
C PRO A 209 -4.67 -1.96 -7.87
N TYR A 210 -4.03 -2.33 -6.77
CA TYR A 210 -4.59 -3.06 -5.65
C TYR A 210 -4.57 -2.17 -4.41
N ALA A 211 -5.43 -1.15 -4.43
CA ALA A 211 -5.49 -0.13 -3.40
C ALA A 211 -5.93 -0.72 -2.05
N TYR A 212 -5.29 -0.32 -0.96
CA TYR A 212 -5.65 -0.70 0.40
C TYR A 212 -6.61 0.30 1.06
N PHE A 213 -6.68 1.51 0.51
CA PHE A 213 -7.55 2.59 0.96
C PHE A 213 -7.89 3.51 -0.22
N ASN A 214 -8.82 4.45 0.01
CA ASN A 214 -9.27 5.35 -1.05
C ASN A 214 -8.14 6.23 -1.59
N GLU A 215 -8.05 6.33 -2.91
CA GLU A 215 -7.02 7.11 -3.61
C GLU A 215 -5.57 6.69 -3.25
N HIS A 216 -5.34 5.41 -2.93
CA HIS A 216 -4.00 4.90 -2.67
C HIS A 216 -3.11 5.14 -3.88
N SER A 217 -2.17 6.05 -3.73
CA SER A 217 -1.33 6.58 -4.79
C SER A 217 0.15 6.37 -4.52
N ILE A 218 0.92 6.47 -5.60
CA ILE A 218 2.37 6.37 -5.60
C ILE A 218 2.93 7.58 -6.35
N PHE A 219 3.83 8.28 -5.69
CA PHE A 219 4.64 9.36 -6.25
C PHE A 219 6.04 8.80 -6.45
N PHE A 220 6.53 8.75 -7.67
CA PHE A 220 7.81 8.08 -7.95
C PHE A 220 8.72 8.95 -8.81
N TYR A 221 10.02 8.82 -8.57
CA TYR A 221 11.02 9.56 -9.33
C TYR A 221 11.09 9.06 -10.78
N GLY A 222 11.24 9.97 -11.74
CA GLY A 222 11.28 9.63 -13.16
C GLY A 222 12.49 8.80 -13.57
N LYS A 223 13.54 8.71 -12.73
CA LYS A 223 14.71 7.87 -12.95
C LYS A 223 14.72 6.70 -11.96
N HIS A 224 15.18 5.55 -12.43
CA HIS A 224 15.35 4.37 -11.59
C HIS A 224 16.61 4.53 -10.71
N GLU A 225 16.44 5.12 -9.54
CA GLU A 225 17.46 5.34 -8.52
C GLU A 225 17.00 4.78 -7.16
N PRO A 226 17.87 4.22 -6.33
CA PRO A 226 17.49 3.65 -5.04
C PRO A 226 16.90 4.69 -4.09
N MET A 227 16.02 4.22 -3.20
CA MET A 227 15.48 5.02 -2.10
C MET A 227 16.59 5.40 -1.12
N HIS A 228 16.51 6.62 -0.63
CA HIS A 228 17.37 7.10 0.44
C HIS A 228 16.63 8.14 1.30
N ILE A 229 16.47 7.84 2.60
CA ILE A 229 15.88 8.80 3.54
C ILE A 229 16.90 9.91 3.83
N SER A 230 16.54 11.13 3.51
CA SER A 230 17.40 12.30 3.58
C SER A 230 16.59 13.57 3.84
N PRO A 231 17.23 14.74 4.06
CA PRO A 231 16.53 16.02 4.15
C PRO A 231 15.62 16.31 2.94
N LEU A 232 16.03 15.86 1.75
CA LEU A 232 15.21 15.99 0.53
C LEU A 232 13.90 15.19 0.64
N THR A 233 13.92 14.00 1.26
CA THR A 233 12.72 13.20 1.48
C THR A 233 11.67 13.99 2.27
N PHE A 234 12.06 14.63 3.37
CA PHE A 234 11.13 15.45 4.17
C PHE A 234 10.55 16.61 3.35
N GLY A 235 11.40 17.30 2.60
CA GLY A 235 10.98 18.39 1.72
C GLY A 235 9.98 17.95 0.66
N ARG A 236 10.24 16.81 0.02
CA ARG A 236 9.38 16.21 -1.01
C ARG A 236 8.02 15.79 -0.46
N LEU A 237 7.98 15.11 0.68
CA LEU A 237 6.73 14.72 1.33
C LEU A 237 5.87 15.95 1.68
N LEU A 238 6.48 17.00 2.24
CA LEU A 238 5.78 18.26 2.56
C LEU A 238 5.31 18.99 1.29
N THR A 239 6.06 18.90 0.19
CA THR A 239 5.67 19.45 -1.11
C THR A 239 4.48 18.69 -1.70
N ILE A 240 4.46 17.35 -1.61
CA ILE A 240 3.35 16.52 -2.08
C ILE A 240 2.06 16.87 -1.33
N VAL A 241 2.08 16.94 0.00
CA VAL A 241 0.86 17.25 0.78
C VAL A 241 0.38 18.69 0.63
N GLU A 242 1.22 19.58 0.15
CA GLU A 242 0.83 20.94 -0.25
C GLU A 242 0.18 20.94 -1.64
N ALA A 243 0.75 20.19 -2.59
CA ALA A 243 0.27 20.12 -3.97
C ALA A 243 -0.98 19.23 -4.14
N PHE A 244 -1.18 18.23 -3.26
CA PHE A 244 -2.31 17.32 -3.31
C PHE A 244 -3.20 17.48 -2.06
N PRO A 245 -4.18 18.41 -2.11
CA PRO A 245 -5.02 18.72 -0.95
C PRO A 245 -5.75 17.51 -0.37
N GLY A 246 -5.69 17.36 0.95
CA GLY A 246 -6.31 16.26 1.67
C GLY A 246 -5.57 14.92 1.60
N TYR A 247 -4.41 14.87 0.95
CA TYR A 247 -3.55 13.69 0.97
C TYR A 247 -2.61 13.70 2.18
N PHE A 248 -2.29 12.50 2.68
CA PHE A 248 -1.03 12.25 3.35
C PHE A 248 0.02 11.83 2.30
N ALA A 249 1.28 11.93 2.65
CA ALA A 249 2.38 11.34 1.89
C ALA A 249 3.42 10.76 2.86
N GLY A 250 3.94 9.57 2.57
CA GLY A 250 4.94 8.92 3.40
C GLY A 250 5.92 8.08 2.59
N SER A 251 7.07 7.81 3.18
CA SER A 251 8.09 6.95 2.62
C SER A 251 8.24 5.67 3.42
N ASN A 252 8.41 4.54 2.75
CA ASN A 252 9.00 3.38 3.43
C ASN A 252 10.41 3.71 3.91
N ALA A 253 10.88 2.99 4.90
CA ALA A 253 12.28 3.03 5.33
C ALA A 253 13.20 2.49 4.22
N ASP A 254 14.44 2.97 4.20
CA ASP A 254 15.43 2.65 3.16
C ASP A 254 16.41 1.51 3.52
N LEU A 255 16.19 0.83 4.64
CA LEU A 255 16.98 -0.32 5.08
C LEU A 255 16.21 -1.64 4.94
N PRO A 256 16.91 -2.76 4.69
CA PRO A 256 16.32 -4.10 4.72
C PRO A 256 15.59 -4.37 6.04
N ILE A 257 14.66 -5.35 6.06
CA ILE A 257 13.86 -5.79 7.23
C ILE A 257 12.78 -4.78 7.63
N VAL A 258 13.09 -3.48 7.62
CA VAL A 258 12.18 -2.38 8.00
C VAL A 258 11.70 -1.56 6.82
N GLY A 259 12.21 -1.83 5.62
CA GLY A 259 11.84 -1.16 4.37
C GLY A 259 10.67 -1.81 3.63
N GLY A 260 10.23 -1.16 2.56
CA GLY A 260 9.22 -1.68 1.63
C GLY A 260 9.78 -2.66 0.61
N SER A 261 8.93 -3.12 -0.29
CA SER A 261 9.26 -4.15 -1.28
C SER A 261 10.11 -3.66 -2.47
N ILE A 262 10.15 -2.36 -2.75
CA ILE A 262 10.87 -1.76 -3.89
C ILE A 262 11.80 -0.67 -3.37
N LEU A 263 12.96 -1.07 -2.85
CA LEU A 263 13.98 -0.14 -2.35
C LEU A 263 14.87 0.41 -3.49
N THR A 264 14.82 -0.20 -4.67
CA THR A 264 15.67 0.13 -5.83
C THR A 264 15.18 1.32 -6.64
N HIS A 265 13.98 1.83 -6.34
CA HIS A 265 13.39 2.96 -7.06
C HIS A 265 12.76 3.94 -6.06
N GLU A 266 13.22 5.19 -6.05
CA GLU A 266 12.73 6.20 -5.12
C GLU A 266 11.26 6.53 -5.38
N HIS A 267 10.44 6.35 -4.34
CA HIS A 267 9.00 6.58 -4.41
C HIS A 267 8.42 6.84 -3.02
N TYR A 268 7.26 7.48 -3.01
CA TYR A 268 6.44 7.76 -1.83
C TYR A 268 5.03 7.24 -2.05
N GLN A 269 4.35 6.88 -0.98
CA GLN A 269 2.93 6.53 -1.03
C GLN A 269 2.10 7.67 -0.44
N GLY A 270 0.90 7.83 -0.96
CA GLY A 270 -0.03 8.84 -0.49
C GLY A 270 -1.47 8.48 -0.76
N GLY A 271 -2.36 9.40 -0.46
CA GLY A 271 -3.78 9.23 -0.73
C GLY A 271 -4.66 9.90 0.33
N ARG A 272 -5.96 9.73 0.15
CA ARG A 272 -6.99 10.32 1.00
C ARG A 272 -7.49 9.28 2.01
N HIS A 273 -6.79 9.19 3.15
CA HIS A 273 -7.17 8.29 4.23
C HIS A 273 -6.69 8.83 5.58
N THR A 274 -7.52 8.70 6.60
CA THR A 274 -7.16 9.05 7.98
C THR A 274 -6.84 7.76 8.73
N PHE A 275 -5.57 7.54 9.00
CA PHE A 275 -5.10 6.33 9.67
C PHE A 275 -5.23 6.40 11.20
N PRO A 276 -5.30 5.24 11.88
CA PRO A 276 -5.31 5.17 13.34
C PRO A 276 -4.17 5.97 14.01
N MET A 277 -2.95 5.89 13.50
CA MET A 277 -1.82 6.65 14.03
C MET A 277 -2.02 8.18 13.94
N GLU A 278 -2.70 8.67 12.91
CA GLU A 278 -2.96 10.11 12.74
C GLU A 278 -3.85 10.66 13.86
N VAL A 279 -4.85 9.88 14.29
CA VAL A 279 -5.79 10.27 15.35
C VAL A 279 -5.27 9.98 16.75
N ALA A 280 -4.18 9.23 16.87
CA ALA A 280 -3.55 8.95 18.13
C ALA A 280 -3.03 10.24 18.80
N GLY A 281 -3.30 10.39 20.09
CA GLY A 281 -2.91 11.56 20.88
C GLY A 281 -1.41 11.60 21.19
N ILE A 282 -0.94 12.75 21.69
CA ILE A 282 0.40 12.90 22.21
C ILE A 282 0.47 12.33 23.64
N LYS A 283 1.34 11.35 23.84
CA LYS A 283 1.62 10.73 25.15
C LYS A 283 2.49 11.63 26.03
N GLU A 284 3.49 12.25 25.42
CA GLU A 284 4.44 13.14 26.11
C GLU A 284 4.80 14.31 25.18
N LYS A 285 4.63 15.55 25.65
CA LYS A 285 5.13 16.73 24.94
C LYS A 285 6.63 16.85 25.11
N VAL A 286 7.34 17.12 24.03
CA VAL A 286 8.78 17.34 24.04
C VAL A 286 9.09 18.68 23.36
N SER A 287 10.27 19.21 23.60
CA SER A 287 10.77 20.45 22.97
C SER A 287 12.20 20.23 22.46
N PHE A 288 12.54 20.94 21.41
CA PHE A 288 13.88 20.94 20.83
C PHE A 288 14.49 22.32 20.88
N ASP A 289 15.71 22.40 21.39
CA ASP A 289 16.44 23.65 21.52
C ASP A 289 16.66 24.30 20.16
N GLY A 290 16.36 25.59 20.05
CA GLY A 290 16.38 26.32 18.77
C GLY A 290 15.13 26.15 17.90
N TYR A 291 14.11 25.36 18.33
CA TYR A 291 12.89 25.07 17.56
C TYR A 291 11.60 25.32 18.39
N SER A 292 11.57 26.41 19.15
CA SER A 292 10.39 26.77 19.96
C SER A 292 9.12 27.06 19.15
N ASP A 293 9.25 27.26 17.85
CA ASP A 293 8.20 27.47 16.85
C ASP A 293 7.68 26.17 16.23
N VAL A 294 8.24 25.02 16.63
CA VAL A 294 7.79 23.69 16.23
C VAL A 294 7.15 22.98 17.43
N GLU A 295 5.86 22.63 17.30
CA GLU A 295 5.20 21.77 18.28
C GLU A 295 5.74 20.34 18.11
N ALA A 296 6.15 19.69 19.19
CA ALA A 296 6.69 18.35 19.15
C ALA A 296 6.16 17.47 20.27
N GLY A 297 6.02 16.17 20.02
CA GLY A 297 5.58 15.20 21.01
C GLY A 297 5.80 13.76 20.60
N ILE A 298 5.91 12.90 21.61
CA ILE A 298 5.89 11.44 21.46
C ILE A 298 4.42 11.01 21.33
N VAL A 299 4.08 10.32 20.26
CA VAL A 299 2.71 9.85 20.00
C VAL A 299 2.38 8.64 20.89
N ASN A 300 1.14 8.56 21.36
CA ASN A 300 0.64 7.37 22.06
C ASN A 300 0.36 6.26 21.05
N TRP A 301 1.42 5.60 20.63
CA TRP A 301 1.42 4.59 19.58
C TRP A 301 2.33 3.43 19.95
N PRO A 302 2.08 2.19 19.47
CA PRO A 302 2.92 1.02 19.80
C PRO A 302 4.34 1.14 19.26
N MET A 303 4.54 1.91 18.18
CA MET A 303 5.86 2.20 17.63
C MET A 303 6.38 3.56 18.10
N SER A 304 7.69 3.79 17.94
CA SER A 304 8.37 5.00 18.43
C SER A 304 8.20 6.16 17.47
N VAL A 305 7.23 7.04 17.72
CA VAL A 305 6.86 8.13 16.80
C VAL A 305 7.07 9.49 17.46
N LEU A 306 7.85 10.36 16.80
CA LEU A 306 7.93 11.78 17.07
C LEU A 306 7.03 12.52 16.08
N ARG A 307 6.02 13.24 16.56
CA ARG A 307 5.17 14.13 15.76
C ARG A 307 5.65 15.55 15.89
N LEU A 308 5.89 16.18 14.73
CA LEU A 308 6.33 17.56 14.60
C LEU A 308 5.27 18.36 13.84
N ARG A 309 4.93 19.58 14.29
CA ARG A 309 3.95 20.47 13.63
C ARG A 309 4.47 21.88 13.55
N SER A 310 4.36 22.52 12.39
CA SER A 310 4.68 23.92 12.17
C SER A 310 3.96 24.46 10.93
N GLU A 311 3.80 25.76 10.83
CA GLU A 311 3.38 26.43 9.60
C GLU A 311 4.55 26.54 8.59
N ASP A 312 5.80 26.50 9.10
CA ASP A 312 7.02 26.63 8.31
C ASP A 312 7.63 25.26 7.96
N LYS A 313 7.58 24.92 6.67
CA LYS A 313 8.20 23.69 6.12
C LYS A 313 9.70 23.63 6.38
N GLY A 314 10.40 24.77 6.24
CA GLY A 314 11.85 24.81 6.41
C GLY A 314 12.27 24.46 7.84
N ARG A 315 11.49 24.90 8.84
CA ARG A 315 11.70 24.56 10.24
C ARG A 315 11.49 23.07 10.51
N LEU A 316 10.42 22.49 9.92
CA LEU A 316 10.18 21.05 10.03
C LEU A 316 11.30 20.23 9.39
N ILE A 317 11.75 20.62 8.17
CA ILE A 317 12.84 19.92 7.48
C ILE A 317 14.13 20.02 8.29
N ALA A 318 14.47 21.19 8.84
CA ALA A 318 15.68 21.36 9.62
C ALA A 318 15.67 20.50 10.88
N LEU A 319 14.57 20.51 11.65
CA LEU A 319 14.45 19.67 12.86
C LEU A 319 14.41 18.17 12.52
N ALA A 320 13.65 17.76 11.53
CA ALA A 320 13.61 16.36 11.10
C ALA A 320 14.99 15.87 10.64
N THR A 321 15.75 16.72 9.97
CA THR A 321 17.14 16.43 9.56
C THR A 321 18.06 16.24 10.78
N LYS A 322 17.97 17.12 11.77
CA LYS A 322 18.71 16.99 13.03
C LYS A 322 18.38 15.68 13.72
N ILE A 323 17.09 15.34 13.84
CA ILE A 323 16.62 14.09 14.45
C ILE A 323 17.14 12.87 13.68
N LEU A 324 17.05 12.86 12.35
CA LEU A 324 17.55 11.78 11.50
C LEU A 324 19.06 11.54 11.69
N ASN A 325 19.84 12.62 11.66
CA ASN A 325 21.30 12.53 11.82
C ASN A 325 21.68 12.02 13.20
N CYS A 326 21.02 12.52 14.24
CA CYS A 326 21.22 12.03 15.60
C CYS A 326 20.81 10.55 15.72
N TRP A 327 19.66 10.16 15.15
CA TRP A 327 19.21 8.77 15.21
C TRP A 327 20.19 7.81 14.55
N ARG A 328 20.72 8.14 13.41
CA ARG A 328 21.71 7.32 12.71
C ARG A 328 22.99 7.07 13.50
N GLY A 329 23.37 7.96 14.39
CA GLY A 329 24.57 7.82 15.22
C GLY A 329 24.31 7.47 16.69
N TYR A 330 23.03 7.31 17.10
CA TYR A 330 22.67 7.07 18.49
C TYR A 330 22.79 5.60 18.87
N SER A 331 23.53 5.32 19.94
CA SER A 331 23.52 4.01 20.58
C SER A 331 23.18 4.14 22.04
N ASP A 332 22.33 3.25 22.55
CA ASP A 332 22.01 3.07 23.96
C ASP A 332 22.03 1.56 24.28
N GLU A 333 23.19 1.08 24.71
CA GLU A 333 23.38 -0.35 25.02
C GLU A 333 22.42 -0.87 26.08
N LYS A 334 21.99 -0.01 27.02
CA LYS A 334 21.04 -0.40 28.06
C LYS A 334 19.65 -0.65 27.52
N ALA A 335 19.28 0.11 26.50
CA ALA A 335 18.02 -0.07 25.78
C ALA A 335 18.11 -1.12 24.66
N GLY A 336 19.29 -1.71 24.42
CA GLY A 336 19.52 -2.64 23.31
C GLY A 336 19.54 -1.97 21.93
N VAL A 337 19.72 -0.65 21.88
CA VAL A 337 19.70 0.16 20.66
C VAL A 337 21.14 0.44 20.22
N LEU A 338 21.51 -0.02 19.03
CA LEU A 338 22.85 0.16 18.46
C LEU A 338 22.76 0.82 17.10
N ALA A 339 23.51 1.90 16.88
CA ALA A 339 23.57 2.60 15.60
C ALA A 339 24.11 1.71 14.47
N GLU A 340 25.08 0.84 14.81
CA GLU A 340 25.70 -0.10 13.88
C GLU A 340 26.22 -1.35 14.60
N SER A 341 26.37 -2.43 13.87
CA SER A 341 27.12 -3.62 14.27
C SER A 341 27.87 -4.19 13.08
N ASP A 342 29.11 -4.61 13.25
CA ASP A 342 29.99 -5.14 12.19
C ASP A 342 30.08 -4.19 10.96
N GLY A 343 30.02 -2.87 11.19
CA GLY A 343 30.06 -1.85 10.16
C GLY A 343 28.79 -1.72 9.32
N GLN A 344 27.67 -2.33 9.76
CA GLN A 344 26.38 -2.19 9.12
C GLN A 344 25.49 -1.24 9.92
N PRO A 345 24.93 -0.19 9.28
CA PRO A 345 24.01 0.74 9.96
C PRO A 345 22.65 0.08 10.19
N HIS A 346 22.02 0.40 11.34
CA HIS A 346 20.74 -0.15 11.74
C HIS A 346 19.59 0.86 11.71
N HIS A 347 19.89 2.13 11.81
CA HIS A 347 18.89 3.16 12.07
C HIS A 347 18.45 3.91 10.83
N THR A 348 17.14 4.02 10.69
CA THR A 348 16.47 4.86 9.68
C THR A 348 15.14 5.36 10.22
N ILE A 349 14.40 6.09 9.40
CA ILE A 349 13.09 6.65 9.75
C ILE A 349 12.07 6.29 8.67
N THR A 350 10.84 6.01 9.08
CA THR A 350 9.65 6.02 8.21
C THR A 350 8.95 7.37 8.42
N PRO A 351 9.11 8.34 7.50
CA PRO A 351 8.50 9.66 7.62
C PRO A 351 7.11 9.70 6.98
N ILE A 352 6.16 10.37 7.65
CA ILE A 352 4.80 10.56 7.14
C ILE A 352 4.42 12.04 7.31
N ALA A 353 4.04 12.68 6.21
CA ALA A 353 3.60 14.07 6.18
C ALA A 353 2.10 14.18 5.92
N ARG A 354 1.47 15.21 6.48
CA ARG A 354 0.10 15.63 6.18
C ARG A 354 -0.10 17.12 6.49
N ARG A 355 -1.25 17.64 6.07
CA ARG A 355 -1.71 18.95 6.51
C ARG A 355 -2.88 18.78 7.45
N LYS A 356 -2.83 19.45 8.60
CA LYS A 356 -3.89 19.42 9.61
C LYS A 356 -4.01 20.79 10.29
N ASP A 357 -5.23 21.30 10.40
CA ASP A 357 -5.54 22.57 11.06
C ASP A 357 -4.65 23.75 10.57
N GLY A 358 -4.40 23.81 9.26
CA GLY A 358 -3.58 24.86 8.63
C GLY A 358 -2.07 24.67 8.74
N LYS A 359 -1.59 23.71 9.54
CA LYS A 359 -0.17 23.39 9.73
C LYS A 359 0.26 22.18 8.91
N PHE A 360 1.55 22.12 8.66
CA PHE A 360 2.21 20.88 8.25
C PHE A 360 2.46 20.03 9.50
N GLU A 361 2.22 18.73 9.36
CA GLU A 361 2.51 17.73 10.38
C GLU A 361 3.41 16.66 9.76
N LEU A 362 4.48 16.33 10.46
CA LEU A 362 5.45 15.31 10.05
C LEU A 362 5.66 14.33 11.21
N ASP A 363 5.26 13.08 11.00
CA ASP A 363 5.53 11.99 11.91
C ASP A 363 6.84 11.31 11.50
N LEU A 364 7.75 11.17 12.44
CA LEU A 364 9.03 10.48 12.29
C LEU A 364 8.99 9.18 13.08
N VAL A 365 8.80 8.05 12.41
CA VAL A 365 8.81 6.73 13.05
C VAL A 365 10.23 6.19 13.05
N LEU A 366 10.82 6.05 14.23
CA LEU A 366 12.17 5.50 14.38
C LEU A 366 12.16 4.01 14.03
N ARG A 367 13.07 3.59 13.15
CA ARG A 367 13.20 2.20 12.72
C ARG A 367 14.62 1.70 12.97
N ASP A 368 14.71 0.41 13.25
CA ASP A 368 15.96 -0.30 13.52
C ASP A 368 15.88 -1.72 12.94
N ASN A 369 16.90 -2.14 12.18
CA ASN A 369 16.95 -3.43 11.50
C ASN A 369 17.91 -4.44 12.14
N GLN A 370 18.30 -4.24 13.42
CA GLN A 370 19.15 -5.18 14.14
C GLN A 370 18.56 -6.60 14.13
N THR A 371 19.43 -7.58 14.06
CA THR A 371 19.11 -9.00 14.20
C THR A 371 19.89 -9.60 15.36
N SER A 372 19.47 -10.75 15.85
CA SER A 372 20.19 -11.55 16.82
C SER A 372 19.98 -13.04 16.55
N GLU A 373 20.70 -13.91 17.26
CA GLU A 373 20.47 -15.38 17.18
C GLU A 373 19.04 -15.74 17.59
N GLU A 374 18.47 -15.03 18.55
CA GLU A 374 17.08 -15.22 19.02
C GLU A 374 16.05 -14.65 18.01
N TYR A 375 16.38 -13.53 17.38
CA TYR A 375 15.53 -12.82 16.42
C TYR A 375 16.22 -12.65 15.04
N PRO A 376 16.36 -13.75 14.28
CA PRO A 376 17.07 -13.71 12.99
C PRO A 376 16.32 -12.91 11.91
N ASP A 377 14.99 -12.77 12.03
CA ASP A 377 14.15 -11.95 11.13
C ASP A 377 14.18 -10.46 11.51
N GLY A 378 14.71 -10.10 12.68
CA GLY A 378 14.82 -8.75 13.23
C GLY A 378 14.37 -8.68 14.70
N ILE A 379 15.09 -7.91 15.51
CA ILE A 379 14.72 -7.64 16.92
C ILE A 379 13.44 -6.79 16.94
N TYR A 380 13.34 -5.80 16.03
CA TYR A 380 12.22 -4.89 15.89
C TYR A 380 11.36 -5.29 14.68
N HIS A 381 10.88 -6.53 14.72
CA HIS A 381 10.12 -7.22 13.68
C HIS A 381 9.06 -8.12 14.36
N PRO A 382 7.96 -8.51 13.71
CA PRO A 382 7.00 -9.45 14.29
C PRO A 382 7.69 -10.72 14.80
N HIS A 383 7.55 -11.04 16.09
CA HIS A 383 8.13 -12.22 16.71
C HIS A 383 7.34 -13.48 16.39
N LYS A 384 7.93 -14.67 16.66
CA LYS A 384 7.38 -15.97 16.23
C LYS A 384 5.94 -16.22 16.70
N ASP A 385 5.60 -15.78 17.91
CA ASP A 385 4.29 -15.98 18.53
C ASP A 385 3.16 -15.25 17.79
N VAL A 386 3.46 -14.16 17.07
CA VAL A 386 2.49 -13.39 16.26
C VAL A 386 2.56 -13.68 14.76
N GLN A 387 3.55 -14.44 14.28
CA GLN A 387 3.79 -14.68 12.86
C GLN A 387 2.71 -15.57 12.21
N HIS A 388 1.90 -16.27 12.99
CA HIS A 388 0.75 -16.99 12.46
C HIS A 388 -0.30 -16.04 11.85
N ILE A 389 -0.35 -14.77 12.27
CA ILE A 389 -1.20 -13.72 11.72
C ILE A 389 -0.41 -12.84 10.77
N LYS A 390 0.76 -12.33 11.18
CA LYS A 390 1.58 -11.40 10.38
C LYS A 390 3.06 -11.71 10.53
N LYS A 391 3.67 -12.18 9.45
CA LYS A 391 5.10 -12.54 9.40
C LYS A 391 5.95 -11.53 8.63
N GLU A 392 5.37 -10.84 7.63
CA GLU A 392 6.10 -9.98 6.73
C GLU A 392 6.58 -8.70 7.44
N ASN A 393 7.54 -8.02 6.83
CA ASN A 393 8.05 -6.74 7.29
C ASN A 393 6.93 -5.71 7.44
N ILE A 394 7.02 -4.86 8.46
CA ILE A 394 6.05 -3.80 8.72
C ILE A 394 6.41 -2.57 7.89
N GLY A 395 5.65 -2.36 6.82
CA GLY A 395 5.79 -1.23 5.91
C GLY A 395 5.01 0.01 6.34
N LEU A 396 5.10 1.07 5.52
CA LEU A 396 4.50 2.38 5.78
C LEU A 396 3.02 2.31 6.19
N ILE A 397 2.21 1.56 5.47
CA ILE A 397 0.75 1.48 5.70
C ILE A 397 0.45 0.82 7.05
N GLU A 398 1.16 -0.25 7.35
CA GLU A 398 0.97 -1.02 8.58
C GLU A 398 1.47 -0.24 9.80
N VAL A 399 2.57 0.50 9.67
CA VAL A 399 3.06 1.44 10.69
C VAL A 399 1.96 2.41 11.13
N MET A 400 1.11 2.84 10.22
CA MET A 400 0.01 3.78 10.48
C MET A 400 -1.25 3.13 11.07
N GLY A 401 -1.25 1.79 11.21
CA GLY A 401 -2.32 1.05 11.90
C GLY A 401 -3.34 0.34 10.99
N LEU A 402 -3.04 0.21 9.68
CA LEU A 402 -3.83 -0.61 8.76
C LEU A 402 -3.06 -1.92 8.49
N ALA A 403 -3.52 -3.02 9.05
CA ALA A 403 -2.98 -4.35 8.79
C ALA A 403 -3.30 -4.82 7.38
N ILE A 404 -2.29 -5.26 6.65
CA ILE A 404 -2.44 -5.95 5.36
C ILE A 404 -2.10 -7.42 5.60
N LEU A 405 -3.13 -8.24 5.73
CA LEU A 405 -3.02 -9.65 6.08
C LEU A 405 -3.14 -10.55 4.85
N PRO A 406 -2.47 -11.72 4.85
CA PRO A 406 -2.46 -12.63 3.70
C PRO A 406 -3.83 -13.30 3.46
N PRO A 407 -4.16 -13.67 2.19
CA PRO A 407 -5.46 -14.24 1.82
C PRO A 407 -5.75 -15.59 2.48
N ARG A 408 -4.72 -16.39 2.85
CA ARG A 408 -4.88 -17.66 3.57
C ARG A 408 -5.73 -17.52 4.84
N LEU A 409 -5.66 -16.38 5.51
CA LEU A 409 -6.40 -16.12 6.75
C LEU A 409 -7.93 -16.13 6.55
N LYS A 410 -8.44 -15.93 5.33
CA LYS A 410 -9.88 -16.09 5.07
C LYS A 410 -10.39 -17.48 5.46
N THR A 411 -9.68 -18.52 5.09
CA THR A 411 -10.04 -19.91 5.38
C THR A 411 -9.57 -20.33 6.77
N GLU A 412 -8.32 -20.01 7.12
CA GLU A 412 -7.72 -20.40 8.39
C GLU A 412 -8.47 -19.84 9.62
N LEU A 413 -8.96 -18.60 9.55
CA LEU A 413 -9.76 -18.01 10.63
C LEU A 413 -11.15 -18.64 10.72
N LYS A 414 -11.72 -19.06 9.59
CA LYS A 414 -12.98 -19.82 9.60
C LYS A 414 -12.82 -21.19 10.28
N ASP A 415 -11.72 -21.86 10.03
CA ASP A 415 -11.40 -23.14 10.70
C ASP A 415 -11.24 -22.93 12.23
N VAL A 416 -10.68 -21.79 12.65
CA VAL A 416 -10.60 -21.43 14.07
C VAL A 416 -12.00 -21.16 14.65
N GLU A 417 -12.87 -20.42 13.96
CA GLU A 417 -14.27 -20.21 14.39
C GLU A 417 -15.00 -21.55 14.58
N ASP A 418 -14.91 -22.45 13.61
CA ASP A 418 -15.56 -23.77 13.67
C ASP A 418 -15.00 -24.63 14.82
N TYR A 419 -13.70 -24.54 15.09
CA TYR A 419 -13.07 -25.19 16.25
C TYR A 419 -13.59 -24.64 17.59
N LEU A 420 -13.72 -23.33 17.72
CA LEU A 420 -14.28 -22.69 18.94
C LEU A 420 -15.71 -23.15 19.20
N LEU A 421 -16.52 -23.28 18.15
CA LEU A 421 -17.90 -23.77 18.22
C LEU A 421 -18.02 -25.30 18.44
N GLY A 422 -16.90 -26.04 18.41
CA GLY A 422 -16.90 -27.50 18.49
C GLY A 422 -17.45 -28.21 17.25
N GLN A 423 -17.47 -27.51 16.10
CA GLN A 423 -17.99 -28.00 14.83
C GLN A 423 -16.92 -28.58 13.90
N GLY A 424 -15.63 -28.42 14.23
CA GLY A 424 -14.49 -28.91 13.46
C GLY A 424 -13.20 -28.94 14.25
N ASN A 425 -12.14 -29.57 13.67
CA ASN A 425 -10.78 -29.58 14.23
C ASN A 425 -9.71 -29.41 13.13
N GLN A 426 -10.00 -28.68 12.09
CA GLN A 426 -9.11 -28.44 10.93
C GLN A 426 -8.18 -27.24 11.13
N VAL A 427 -7.98 -26.81 12.37
CA VAL A 427 -7.11 -25.67 12.68
C VAL A 427 -5.70 -25.94 12.19
N ALA A 428 -5.14 -25.02 11.42
CA ALA A 428 -3.76 -25.12 10.97
C ALA A 428 -2.81 -25.15 12.19
N PRO A 429 -1.76 -25.99 12.17
CA PRO A 429 -0.86 -26.16 13.32
C PRO A 429 -0.28 -24.85 13.87
N ILE A 430 -0.05 -23.87 13.00
CA ILE A 430 0.46 -22.54 13.39
C ILE A 430 -0.51 -21.72 14.24
N HIS A 431 -1.82 -22.06 14.20
CA HIS A 431 -2.87 -21.37 14.96
C HIS A 431 -3.33 -22.18 16.18
N GLN A 432 -2.86 -23.42 16.37
CA GLN A 432 -3.46 -24.34 17.34
C GLN A 432 -3.38 -23.81 18.78
N GLU A 433 -2.21 -23.34 19.20
CA GLU A 433 -2.00 -22.81 20.56
C GLU A 433 -2.92 -21.60 20.83
N TRP A 434 -2.96 -20.66 19.90
CA TRP A 434 -3.86 -19.52 19.96
C TRP A 434 -5.34 -19.89 19.98
N ALA A 435 -5.75 -20.86 19.16
CA ALA A 435 -7.13 -21.33 19.12
C ALA A 435 -7.53 -22.03 20.42
N ASP A 436 -6.61 -22.79 21.05
CA ASP A 436 -6.83 -23.44 22.34
C ASP A 436 -7.00 -22.41 23.46
N GLU A 437 -6.18 -21.35 23.47
CA GLU A 437 -6.31 -20.25 24.39
C GLU A 437 -7.64 -19.51 24.25
N LEU A 438 -8.04 -19.17 23.01
CA LEU A 438 -9.33 -18.53 22.72
C LEU A 438 -10.51 -19.41 23.19
N LYS A 439 -10.44 -20.70 22.95
CA LYS A 439 -11.45 -21.65 23.41
C LYS A 439 -11.56 -21.74 24.92
N ALA A 440 -10.43 -21.75 25.60
CA ALA A 440 -10.38 -21.76 27.07
C ALA A 440 -10.96 -20.46 27.68
N GLN A 441 -10.70 -19.32 27.04
CA GLN A 441 -11.23 -18.02 27.46
C GLN A 441 -12.73 -17.84 27.15
N ASN A 442 -13.26 -18.56 26.18
CA ASN A 442 -14.64 -18.45 25.69
C ASN A 442 -15.36 -19.82 25.68
N PRO A 443 -15.53 -20.50 26.84
CA PRO A 443 -16.02 -21.88 26.86
C PRO A 443 -17.48 -22.04 26.40
N ASN A 444 -18.27 -20.97 26.39
CA ASN A 444 -19.68 -20.97 25.99
C ASN A 444 -19.97 -20.10 24.78
N ILE A 445 -18.96 -19.89 23.91
CA ILE A 445 -19.08 -19.03 22.74
C ILE A 445 -20.21 -19.48 21.81
N THR A 446 -20.98 -18.52 21.30
CA THR A 446 -22.07 -18.76 20.37
C THR A 446 -21.67 -18.50 18.93
N ALA A 447 -22.47 -19.01 17.97
CA ALA A 447 -22.25 -18.74 16.56
C ALA A 447 -22.42 -17.24 16.18
N GLU A 448 -23.14 -16.47 17.00
CA GLU A 448 -23.34 -15.04 16.80
C GLU A 448 -22.12 -14.22 17.27
N GLU A 449 -21.37 -14.71 18.24
CA GLU A 449 -20.23 -14.01 18.87
C GLU A 449 -18.86 -14.41 18.29
N VAL A 450 -18.73 -15.62 17.76
CA VAL A 450 -17.44 -16.22 17.41
C VAL A 450 -16.63 -15.38 16.44
N THR A 451 -17.25 -14.86 15.40
CA THR A 451 -16.57 -14.04 14.40
C THR A 451 -16.00 -12.75 15.02
N GLU A 452 -16.74 -12.10 15.91
CA GLU A 452 -16.27 -10.88 16.56
C GLU A 452 -15.13 -11.16 17.54
N VAL A 453 -15.21 -12.27 18.30
CA VAL A 453 -14.13 -12.69 19.21
C VAL A 453 -12.84 -12.99 18.43
N VAL A 454 -12.92 -13.70 17.30
CA VAL A 454 -11.75 -13.98 16.46
C VAL A 454 -11.19 -12.69 15.85
N ARG A 455 -12.04 -11.80 15.32
CA ARG A 455 -11.62 -10.52 14.76
C ARG A 455 -10.94 -9.61 15.79
N GLN A 456 -11.49 -9.55 16.99
CA GLN A 456 -10.87 -8.79 18.09
C GLN A 456 -9.50 -9.34 18.44
N SER A 457 -9.36 -10.66 18.56
CA SER A 457 -8.08 -11.30 18.86
C SER A 457 -7.04 -11.08 17.76
N VAL A 458 -7.45 -11.09 16.46
CA VAL A 458 -6.55 -10.74 15.34
C VAL A 458 -6.06 -9.29 15.47
N ALA A 459 -6.93 -8.35 15.87
CA ALA A 459 -6.53 -6.95 16.06
C ALA A 459 -5.57 -6.79 17.26
N ASP A 460 -5.79 -7.53 18.36
CA ASP A 460 -4.90 -7.54 19.51
C ASP A 460 -3.51 -8.11 19.15
N ILE A 461 -3.47 -9.16 18.31
CA ILE A 461 -2.22 -9.69 17.77
C ILE A 461 -1.53 -8.66 16.87
N PHE A 462 -2.28 -7.95 16.02
CA PHE A 462 -1.68 -6.92 15.18
C PHE A 462 -1.16 -5.73 16.02
N ALA A 463 -1.83 -5.34 17.11
CA ALA A 463 -1.30 -4.36 18.05
C ALA A 463 0.04 -4.83 18.63
N ARG A 464 0.16 -6.13 18.99
CA ARG A 464 1.40 -6.74 19.45
C ARG A 464 2.47 -6.77 18.35
N VAL A 465 2.11 -7.03 17.10
CA VAL A 465 3.02 -6.94 15.94
C VAL A 465 3.65 -5.55 15.85
N LEU A 466 2.86 -4.48 16.04
CA LEU A 466 3.39 -3.11 16.05
C LEU A 466 4.25 -2.82 17.29
N GLU A 467 3.94 -3.41 18.43
CA GLU A 467 4.78 -3.33 19.65
C GLU A 467 6.12 -4.01 19.43
N ASP A 468 6.14 -5.19 18.81
CA ASP A 468 7.38 -5.89 18.46
C ASP A 468 8.25 -5.04 17.52
N ALA A 469 7.63 -4.40 16.52
CA ALA A 469 8.32 -3.53 15.56
C ALA A 469 8.75 -2.16 16.15
N GLY A 470 8.25 -1.78 17.32
CA GLY A 470 8.61 -0.54 18.01
C GLY A 470 9.96 -0.62 18.70
N VAL A 471 10.82 0.38 18.48
CA VAL A 471 12.16 0.43 19.08
C VAL A 471 12.06 0.65 20.60
N TYR A 472 11.40 1.73 21.02
CA TYR A 472 11.13 2.00 22.43
C TYR A 472 9.75 1.48 22.78
N LYS A 473 9.66 0.57 23.75
CA LYS A 473 8.40 -0.05 24.15
C LYS A 473 7.45 0.96 24.83
N SER A 474 6.17 0.64 24.87
CA SER A 474 5.13 1.57 25.35
C SER A 474 5.05 1.66 26.89
N ASP A 475 5.93 0.99 27.62
CA ASP A 475 6.03 1.07 29.07
C ASP A 475 6.81 2.31 29.56
N ASN A 476 7.01 2.42 30.87
CA ASN A 476 7.72 3.55 31.49
C ASN A 476 9.21 3.55 31.13
N GLU A 477 9.84 2.38 31.04
CA GLU A 477 11.24 2.25 30.67
C GLU A 477 11.47 2.69 29.23
N GLY A 478 10.68 2.17 28.29
CA GLY A 478 10.76 2.57 26.89
C GLY A 478 10.49 4.06 26.69
N LEU A 479 9.53 4.64 27.42
CA LEU A 479 9.29 6.09 27.36
C LEU A 479 10.49 6.88 27.88
N ASN A 480 11.14 6.44 28.97
CA ASN A 480 12.33 7.10 29.51
C ASN A 480 13.51 7.01 28.54
N ASN A 481 13.72 5.86 27.90
CA ASN A 481 14.74 5.68 26.88
C ASN A 481 14.47 6.55 25.64
N PHE A 482 13.22 6.68 25.23
CA PHE A 482 12.85 7.58 24.14
C PHE A 482 13.11 9.05 24.49
N LYS A 483 12.81 9.46 25.72
CA LYS A 483 13.14 10.83 26.23
C LYS A 483 14.65 11.03 26.31
N ALA A 484 15.44 10.01 26.65
CA ALA A 484 16.90 10.09 26.62
C ALA A 484 17.41 10.37 25.18
N PHE A 485 16.84 9.72 24.17
CA PHE A 485 17.14 10.05 22.77
C PHE A 485 16.77 11.51 22.42
N VAL A 486 15.57 11.99 22.82
CA VAL A 486 15.18 13.39 22.61
C VAL A 486 16.18 14.37 23.26
N ASN A 487 16.62 14.05 24.48
CA ASN A 487 17.64 14.85 25.17
C ASN A 487 18.99 14.81 24.43
N PHE A 488 19.36 13.67 23.87
CA PHE A 488 20.57 13.57 23.05
C PHE A 488 20.49 14.48 21.82
N VAL A 489 19.33 14.54 21.14
CA VAL A 489 19.12 15.49 20.02
C VAL A 489 19.30 16.94 20.45
N ASN A 490 18.88 17.31 21.66
CA ASN A 490 19.07 18.66 22.20
C ASN A 490 20.53 18.99 22.50
N LEU A 491 21.32 17.99 22.90
CA LEU A 491 22.75 18.14 23.22
C LEU A 491 23.66 18.11 21.97
N ALA A 492 23.14 17.63 20.85
CA ALA A 492 23.89 17.63 19.60
C ALA A 492 23.95 19.06 18.98
N ASP A 493 25.13 19.43 18.46
CA ASP A 493 25.39 20.73 17.82
C ASP A 493 24.65 20.90 16.47
#